data_4a85a7c2df297f3b4991004899cb82b7
#
_entry.id   4a85a7c2df297f3b4991004899cb82b7
#
_cell.length_a   1.000
_cell.length_b   1.000
_cell.length_c   1.000
_cell.angle_alpha   90.00
_cell.angle_beta   90.00
_cell.angle_gamma   90.00
#
_symmetry.space_group_name_H-M   'P 1'
#
loop_
_entity.id
_entity.type
_entity.pdbx_description
1 polymer ?
#
loop_
_entity_poly.entity_id
_entity_poly.type
_entity_poly.pdbx_seq_one_letter_code
_entity_poly.pdbx_strand_id
1 'polypeptide(L)'
;MKKNYLLLLFLSKIGLCWAQSYTPIALPSMFADHMVLQQNTSASVWGWGNASSMVKIVGSWAEKDTISAKVDCFGRWKAAIPTTKSGGPYTLQVFDDVSKVVLKDILLGEVWLCSGQSNMEWTPNNGLTDKEHEVADASCPDIRIFHVPKRASHSLQEDCDGQWDICTPEVMRKRSAIAYFFARHLRDSLQVPVGVMVAAWGGTPAESWTPTEIVQSNPNFRLWQIKQTYPWWPMEAGVLYNHMIHPLLPFTFAGTIWYQGETNRDNPHYYGILMKSMIEAWRREAGRCFPFYQVQIAPFLYKSKDNGPALIREAQEWVTRHTEETGLVVISDCVEDISTIHPINKRPVGKRLADLVLAKKYKVLNGIHESPFLKQCKIEDNKLVLTFSSVQNGIICRDKEIKGMEIAGPDGVFVRAKVVINSKNQLLVFSPKVKIPVAAKYCFDDATIGNLFNKEGYPVAPFRTKIF
;
A
#
# COMPACT_ATOMS: atom_id res chain seq x y z
N MET A 1 -36.89 78.16 46.39
CA MET A 1 -37.04 76.66 46.63
C MET A 1 -36.40 75.89 45.48
N LYS A 2 -35.17 75.35 45.66
CA LYS A 2 -34.48 74.53 44.70
C LYS A 2 -34.62 73.08 45.16
N LYS A 3 -35.28 72.25 44.36
CA LYS A 3 -35.37 70.78 44.60
C LYS A 3 -34.16 70.08 43.95
N ASN A 4 -33.33 69.52 44.81
CA ASN A 4 -32.24 68.62 44.33
C ASN A 4 -32.81 67.20 44.09
N TYR A 5 -32.71 66.67 42.86
CA TYR A 5 -32.97 65.28 42.54
C TYR A 5 -31.68 64.53 42.64
N LEU A 6 -31.62 63.57 43.61
CA LEU A 6 -30.51 62.65 43.77
C LEU A 6 -30.76 61.43 42.80
N LEU A 7 -30.00 61.32 41.78
CA LEU A 7 -30.06 60.17 40.83
C LEU A 7 -29.22 59.02 41.37
N LEU A 8 -29.88 57.99 41.92
CA LEU A 8 -29.21 56.75 42.32
C LEU A 8 -28.97 55.87 41.05
N LEU A 9 -27.72 55.77 40.64
CA LEU A 9 -27.28 54.82 39.63
C LEU A 9 -27.11 53.41 40.21
N PHE A 10 -28.06 52.52 39.98
CA PHE A 10 -27.90 51.08 40.20
C PHE A 10 -27.00 50.45 39.11
N LEU A 11 -25.73 50.23 39.41
CA LEU A 11 -24.84 49.40 38.59
C LEU A 11 -25.19 47.93 38.84
N SER A 12 -26.08 47.37 38.03
CA SER A 12 -26.27 45.92 37.95
C SER A 12 -25.04 45.30 37.31
N LYS A 13 -24.20 44.62 38.08
CA LYS A 13 -23.18 43.70 37.56
C LYS A 13 -23.89 42.52 36.89
N ILE A 14 -24.12 42.64 35.59
CA ILE A 14 -24.48 41.48 34.78
C ILE A 14 -23.21 40.65 34.67
N GLY A 15 -23.09 39.64 35.52
CA GLY A 15 -22.11 38.57 35.32
C GLY A 15 -22.48 37.81 34.06
N LEU A 16 -21.79 38.08 32.96
CA LEU A 16 -21.80 37.20 31.81
C LEU A 16 -21.21 35.84 32.27
N CYS A 17 -22.09 34.96 32.69
CA CYS A 17 -21.74 33.55 32.84
C CYS A 17 -21.53 32.99 31.42
N TRP A 18 -20.30 32.94 30.97
CA TRP A 18 -19.95 32.20 29.78
C TRP A 18 -20.20 30.73 30.14
N ALA A 19 -21.33 30.21 29.72
CA ALA A 19 -21.55 28.77 29.71
C ALA A 19 -20.50 28.19 28.79
N GLN A 20 -19.43 27.67 29.34
CA GLN A 20 -18.40 26.95 28.57
C GLN A 20 -19.08 25.70 28.03
N SER A 21 -19.39 25.69 26.72
CA SER A 21 -20.00 24.54 26.10
C SER A 21 -19.02 23.37 26.20
N TYR A 22 -19.43 22.34 26.92
CA TYR A 22 -18.64 21.12 27.06
C TYR A 22 -18.57 20.40 25.71
N THR A 23 -17.37 20.04 25.30
CA THR A 23 -17.14 19.23 24.09
C THR A 23 -16.95 17.77 24.49
N PRO A 24 -17.88 16.87 24.16
CA PRO A 24 -17.75 15.46 24.51
C PRO A 24 -16.57 14.81 23.73
N ILE A 25 -16.07 13.68 24.28
CA ILE A 25 -15.04 12.89 23.62
C ILE A 25 -15.55 12.40 22.27
N ALA A 26 -14.76 12.66 21.22
CA ALA A 26 -14.95 12.12 19.87
C ALA A 26 -13.68 11.43 19.40
N LEU A 27 -13.85 10.40 18.58
CA LEU A 27 -12.77 9.60 18.03
C LEU A 27 -12.84 9.62 16.49
N PRO A 28 -11.71 9.58 15.79
CA PRO A 28 -11.71 9.32 14.34
C PRO A 28 -12.36 7.98 14.01
N SER A 29 -12.92 7.87 12.82
CA SER A 29 -13.70 6.72 12.35
C SER A 29 -12.99 5.37 12.42
N MET A 30 -11.66 5.38 12.40
CA MET A 30 -10.86 4.15 12.53
C MET A 30 -10.89 3.55 13.94
N PHE A 31 -11.25 4.34 14.98
CA PHE A 31 -11.52 3.82 16.31
C PHE A 31 -13.02 3.56 16.47
N ALA A 32 -13.43 2.37 16.11
CA ALA A 32 -14.82 1.93 16.12
C ALA A 32 -14.92 0.48 16.57
N ASP A 33 -16.14 0.01 16.76
CA ASP A 33 -16.41 -1.40 16.99
C ASP A 33 -15.83 -2.24 15.83
N HIS A 34 -15.46 -3.47 16.14
CA HIS A 34 -14.87 -4.44 15.20
C HIS A 34 -13.44 -4.12 14.72
N MET A 35 -12.80 -3.06 15.21
CA MET A 35 -11.42 -2.72 14.79
C MET A 35 -10.41 -3.78 15.21
N VAL A 36 -9.27 -3.81 14.49
CA VAL A 36 -8.07 -4.51 14.92
C VAL A 36 -7.02 -3.48 15.31
N LEU A 37 -6.44 -3.63 16.50
CA LEU A 37 -5.25 -2.88 16.92
C LEU A 37 -4.01 -3.75 16.73
N GLN A 38 -2.90 -3.11 16.32
CA GLN A 38 -1.62 -3.81 16.18
C GLN A 38 -1.19 -4.41 17.51
N GLN A 39 -0.88 -5.72 17.53
CA GLN A 39 -0.45 -6.46 18.71
C GLN A 39 1.00 -6.13 19.13
N ASN A 40 1.37 -6.47 20.38
CA ASN A 40 2.76 -6.43 20.90
C ASN A 40 3.46 -5.09 20.65
N THR A 41 2.77 -3.97 20.83
CA THR A 41 3.31 -2.65 20.55
C THR A 41 2.68 -1.58 21.45
N SER A 42 3.12 -0.36 21.28
CA SER A 42 2.48 0.82 21.83
C SER A 42 1.60 1.44 20.74
N ALA A 43 0.30 1.11 20.75
CA ALA A 43 -0.65 1.57 19.73
C ALA A 43 -1.06 3.02 19.99
N SER A 44 -1.00 3.87 18.95
CA SER A 44 -1.50 5.25 19.03
C SER A 44 -3.02 5.26 19.09
N VAL A 45 -3.58 6.04 20.03
CA VAL A 45 -5.00 6.37 20.12
C VAL A 45 -5.13 7.88 20.30
N TRP A 46 -6.04 8.53 19.57
CA TRP A 46 -6.23 9.98 19.63
C TRP A 46 -7.67 10.38 19.34
N GLY A 47 -7.98 11.61 19.58
CA GLY A 47 -9.29 12.16 19.30
C GLY A 47 -9.44 13.58 19.80
N TRP A 48 -10.67 13.98 19.99
CA TRP A 48 -11.06 15.32 20.43
C TRP A 48 -11.80 15.25 21.76
N GLY A 49 -11.81 16.36 22.47
CA GLY A 49 -12.48 16.48 23.77
C GLY A 49 -12.48 17.91 24.30
N ASN A 50 -12.91 18.08 25.52
CA ASN A 50 -12.96 19.39 26.15
C ASN A 50 -11.55 19.89 26.46
N ALA A 51 -11.21 21.10 26.00
CA ALA A 51 -9.89 21.68 26.21
C ALA A 51 -9.49 21.69 27.67
N SER A 52 -8.24 21.32 27.94
CA SER A 52 -7.63 21.21 29.27
C SER A 52 -8.16 20.06 30.17
N SER A 53 -9.13 19.26 29.72
CA SER A 53 -9.56 18.06 30.46
C SER A 53 -8.53 16.92 30.37
N MET A 54 -8.72 15.88 31.18
CA MET A 54 -7.92 14.66 31.15
C MET A 54 -8.76 13.52 30.60
N VAL A 55 -8.34 12.94 29.49
CA VAL A 55 -8.93 11.73 28.91
C VAL A 55 -8.22 10.51 29.47
N LYS A 56 -8.99 9.52 29.90
CA LYS A 56 -8.52 8.22 30.38
C LYS A 56 -8.87 7.12 29.37
N ILE A 57 -7.92 6.23 29.12
CA ILE A 57 -8.06 5.13 28.14
C ILE A 57 -7.76 3.82 28.84
N VAL A 58 -8.65 2.82 28.69
CA VAL A 58 -8.53 1.50 29.29
C VAL A 58 -8.91 0.44 28.26
N GLY A 59 -7.98 -0.45 27.95
CA GLY A 59 -8.24 -1.65 27.16
C GLY A 59 -8.51 -2.86 28.07
N SER A 60 -9.55 -3.64 27.79
CA SER A 60 -9.88 -4.83 28.63
C SER A 60 -8.82 -5.95 28.58
N TRP A 61 -7.85 -5.85 27.68
CA TRP A 61 -6.67 -6.75 27.67
C TRP A 61 -5.61 -6.40 28.71
N ALA A 62 -5.74 -5.23 29.37
CA ALA A 62 -4.84 -4.72 30.40
C ALA A 62 -5.60 -3.79 31.35
N GLU A 63 -6.67 -4.29 32.00
CA GLU A 63 -7.62 -3.50 32.80
C GLU A 63 -7.00 -2.68 33.95
N LYS A 64 -5.82 -3.10 34.44
CA LYS A 64 -5.10 -2.39 35.50
C LYS A 64 -4.33 -1.17 35.00
N ASP A 65 -4.17 -1.03 33.68
CA ASP A 65 -3.33 -0.02 33.07
C ASP A 65 -4.22 1.09 32.47
N THR A 66 -4.52 2.09 33.28
CA THR A 66 -5.20 3.30 32.80
C THR A 66 -4.18 4.27 32.24
N ILE A 67 -4.28 4.57 30.95
CA ILE A 67 -3.47 5.60 30.30
C ILE A 67 -4.22 6.93 30.34
N SER A 68 -3.53 8.02 30.67
CA SER A 68 -4.11 9.36 30.72
C SER A 68 -3.45 10.29 29.70
N ALA A 69 -4.26 11.10 29.04
CA ALA A 69 -3.80 12.12 28.11
C ALA A 69 -4.50 13.46 28.40
N LYS A 70 -3.75 14.56 28.37
CA LYS A 70 -4.29 15.89 28.48
C LYS A 70 -4.80 16.37 27.13
N VAL A 71 -6.00 16.93 27.10
CA VAL A 71 -6.55 17.62 25.94
C VAL A 71 -5.88 18.99 25.82
N ASP A 72 -5.33 19.29 24.62
CA ASP A 72 -4.68 20.58 24.35
C ASP A 72 -5.69 21.75 24.20
N CYS A 73 -5.19 22.95 23.96
CA CYS A 73 -6.02 24.15 23.80
C CYS A 73 -6.85 24.12 22.50
N PHE A 74 -6.53 23.22 21.53
CA PHE A 74 -7.27 23.01 20.30
C PHE A 74 -8.31 21.88 20.42
N GLY A 75 -8.47 21.33 21.62
CA GLY A 75 -9.39 20.22 21.84
C GLY A 75 -8.88 18.86 21.37
N ARG A 76 -7.59 18.68 21.14
CA ARG A 76 -6.97 17.43 20.66
C ARG A 76 -6.23 16.71 21.77
N TRP A 77 -6.26 15.40 21.74
CA TRP A 77 -5.46 14.56 22.62
C TRP A 77 -4.89 13.37 21.86
N LYS A 78 -3.76 12.86 22.31
CA LYS A 78 -3.12 11.66 21.78
C LYS A 78 -2.47 10.89 22.93
N ALA A 79 -2.61 9.57 22.88
CA ALA A 79 -1.98 8.64 23.81
C ALA A 79 -1.38 7.46 23.06
N ALA A 80 -0.52 6.72 23.77
CA ALA A 80 0.00 5.45 23.29
C ALA A 80 -0.43 4.37 24.32
N ILE A 81 -1.20 3.39 23.87
CA ILE A 81 -1.70 2.30 24.71
C ILE A 81 -0.91 1.01 24.44
N PRO A 82 -0.33 0.36 25.48
CA PRO A 82 0.32 -0.92 25.31
C PRO A 82 -0.70 -1.97 24.85
N THR A 83 -0.35 -2.73 23.81
CA THR A 83 -1.12 -3.87 23.34
C THR A 83 -0.35 -5.16 23.63
N THR A 84 -1.08 -6.18 24.04
CA THR A 84 -0.53 -7.51 24.33
C THR A 84 -0.45 -8.38 23.07
N LYS A 85 -0.13 -9.65 23.23
CA LYS A 85 -0.24 -10.65 22.15
C LYS A 85 -1.66 -10.72 21.60
N SER A 86 -1.78 -11.23 20.38
CA SER A 86 -3.05 -11.41 19.68
C SER A 86 -4.14 -12.06 20.50
N GLY A 87 -5.37 -11.64 20.28
CA GLY A 87 -6.55 -12.17 20.97
C GLY A 87 -7.76 -11.24 20.86
N GLY A 88 -8.76 -11.52 21.66
CA GLY A 88 -10.04 -10.80 21.70
C GLY A 88 -11.21 -11.77 21.66
N PRO A 89 -12.45 -11.28 21.60
CA PRO A 89 -12.79 -9.85 21.51
C PRO A 89 -12.61 -9.09 22.82
N TYR A 90 -12.12 -7.87 22.70
CA TYR A 90 -11.88 -6.94 23.80
C TYR A 90 -12.77 -5.70 23.69
N THR A 91 -12.70 -4.82 24.73
CA THR A 91 -13.29 -3.49 24.71
C THR A 91 -12.21 -2.43 24.93
N LEU A 92 -12.42 -1.24 24.35
CA LEU A 92 -11.64 -0.04 24.64
C LEU A 92 -12.58 1.03 25.20
N GLN A 93 -12.27 1.53 26.39
CA GLN A 93 -12.99 2.61 27.02
C GLN A 93 -12.15 3.89 26.94
N VAL A 94 -12.75 4.96 26.46
CA VAL A 94 -12.17 6.29 26.41
C VAL A 94 -13.13 7.22 27.13
N PHE A 95 -12.71 7.85 28.23
CA PHE A 95 -13.61 8.61 29.08
C PHE A 95 -12.90 9.76 29.77
N ASP A 96 -13.68 10.76 30.15
CA ASP A 96 -13.31 11.81 31.11
C ASP A 96 -14.35 11.87 32.23
N ASP A 97 -14.39 12.97 32.99
CA ASP A 97 -15.30 13.10 34.14
C ASP A 97 -16.79 13.27 33.71
N VAL A 98 -17.07 13.52 32.41
CA VAL A 98 -18.43 13.88 31.93
C VAL A 98 -18.90 12.95 30.82
N SER A 99 -17.99 12.48 29.94
CA SER A 99 -18.36 11.66 28.78
C SER A 99 -17.56 10.36 28.72
N LYS A 100 -18.14 9.35 28.05
CA LYS A 100 -17.55 8.03 27.90
C LYS A 100 -17.91 7.43 26.54
N VAL A 101 -16.90 6.97 25.83
CA VAL A 101 -17.00 6.14 24.61
C VAL A 101 -16.56 4.73 24.95
N VAL A 102 -17.32 3.71 24.56
CA VAL A 102 -16.97 2.30 24.74
C VAL A 102 -17.03 1.62 23.40
N LEU A 103 -15.88 1.19 22.91
CA LEU A 103 -15.74 0.42 21.68
C LEU A 103 -15.68 -1.07 22.00
N LYS A 104 -16.37 -1.89 21.20
CA LYS A 104 -16.57 -3.32 21.44
C LYS A 104 -16.04 -4.17 20.31
N ASP A 105 -15.89 -5.47 20.58
CA ASP A 105 -15.42 -6.47 19.62
C ASP A 105 -14.09 -6.08 18.98
N ILE A 106 -13.14 -5.64 19.81
CA ILE A 106 -11.81 -5.26 19.37
C ILE A 106 -10.92 -6.49 19.36
N LEU A 107 -10.18 -6.69 18.29
CA LEU A 107 -9.16 -7.72 18.19
C LEU A 107 -7.76 -7.10 18.30
N LEU A 108 -6.84 -7.81 18.93
CA LEU A 108 -5.41 -7.54 18.83
C LEU A 108 -4.82 -8.50 17.81
N GLY A 109 -4.11 -7.98 16.80
CA GLY A 109 -3.58 -8.76 15.69
C GLY A 109 -2.63 -7.96 14.82
N GLU A 110 -2.51 -8.34 13.56
CA GLU A 110 -1.68 -7.64 12.59
C GLU A 110 -2.52 -6.67 11.76
N VAL A 111 -2.09 -5.42 11.63
CA VAL A 111 -2.80 -4.42 10.84
C VAL A 111 -1.94 -4.00 9.64
N TRP A 112 -2.54 -3.95 8.45
CA TRP A 112 -1.87 -3.58 7.22
C TRP A 112 -2.64 -2.52 6.42
N LEU A 113 -1.91 -1.50 5.93
CA LEU A 113 -2.46 -0.53 4.99
C LEU A 113 -2.36 -1.09 3.57
N CYS A 114 -3.50 -1.16 2.86
CA CYS A 114 -3.61 -1.63 1.48
C CYS A 114 -4.03 -0.45 0.60
N SER A 115 -3.14 0.02 -0.27
CA SER A 115 -3.40 1.24 -1.03
C SER A 115 -2.95 1.13 -2.49
N GLY A 116 -3.39 2.06 -3.33
CA GLY A 116 -3.10 2.09 -4.75
C GLY A 116 -4.29 2.47 -5.63
N GLN A 117 -4.30 1.94 -6.86
CA GLN A 117 -5.36 2.24 -7.82
C GLN A 117 -6.30 1.04 -8.07
N SER A 118 -6.94 1.00 -9.25
CA SER A 118 -8.01 0.05 -9.58
C SER A 118 -7.68 -1.41 -9.31
N ASN A 119 -6.46 -1.86 -9.54
CA ASN A 119 -6.08 -3.24 -9.27
C ASN A 119 -6.04 -3.59 -7.77
N MET A 120 -5.71 -2.61 -6.90
CA MET A 120 -5.84 -2.75 -5.44
C MET A 120 -7.32 -2.64 -5.00
N GLU A 121 -8.07 -1.75 -5.62
CA GLU A 121 -9.50 -1.54 -5.35
C GLU A 121 -10.38 -2.73 -5.78
N TRP A 122 -9.93 -3.52 -6.77
CA TRP A 122 -10.70 -4.54 -7.48
C TRP A 122 -11.44 -5.49 -6.56
N THR A 123 -12.76 -5.56 -6.73
CA THR A 123 -13.64 -6.41 -5.94
C THR A 123 -14.07 -7.66 -6.72
N PRO A 124 -14.49 -8.74 -6.08
CA PRO A 124 -15.09 -9.89 -6.76
C PRO A 124 -16.28 -9.54 -7.66
N ASN A 125 -17.05 -8.50 -7.33
CA ASN A 125 -18.15 -8.04 -8.19
C ASN A 125 -17.66 -7.51 -9.54
N ASN A 126 -16.44 -7.02 -9.63
CA ASN A 126 -15.83 -6.60 -10.89
C ASN A 126 -15.28 -7.77 -11.72
N GLY A 127 -15.14 -8.95 -11.12
CA GLY A 127 -14.61 -10.17 -11.72
C GLY A 127 -13.51 -10.79 -10.86
N LEU A 128 -13.57 -12.10 -10.69
CA LEU A 128 -12.59 -12.88 -9.95
C LEU A 128 -12.57 -14.31 -10.49
N THR A 129 -11.42 -14.90 -10.65
CA THR A 129 -11.27 -16.34 -10.93
C THR A 129 -11.89 -17.13 -9.77
N ASP A 130 -12.70 -18.13 -10.07
CA ASP A 130 -13.44 -18.96 -9.10
C ASP A 130 -14.27 -18.16 -8.07
N LYS A 131 -14.82 -17.03 -8.51
CA LYS A 131 -15.52 -16.04 -7.69
C LYS A 131 -16.49 -16.64 -6.67
N GLU A 132 -17.38 -17.53 -7.09
CA GLU A 132 -18.45 -18.02 -6.20
C GLU A 132 -17.89 -18.90 -5.08
N HIS A 133 -16.88 -19.72 -5.39
CA HIS A 133 -16.16 -20.52 -4.40
C HIS A 133 -15.39 -19.63 -3.42
N GLU A 134 -14.57 -18.70 -3.92
CA GLU A 134 -13.73 -17.82 -3.09
C GLU A 134 -14.57 -16.91 -2.17
N VAL A 135 -15.73 -16.48 -2.66
CA VAL A 135 -16.67 -15.69 -1.85
C VAL A 135 -17.37 -16.56 -0.80
N ALA A 136 -17.85 -17.75 -1.16
CA ALA A 136 -18.50 -18.64 -0.19
C ALA A 136 -17.58 -19.01 0.98
N ASP A 137 -16.28 -19.13 0.70
CA ASP A 137 -15.22 -19.48 1.66
C ASP A 137 -14.81 -18.30 2.58
N ALA A 138 -15.36 -17.11 2.37
CA ALA A 138 -14.94 -15.87 3.04
C ALA A 138 -15.61 -15.62 4.40
N SER A 139 -16.05 -16.66 5.10
CA SER A 139 -16.51 -16.52 6.49
C SER A 139 -15.33 -16.55 7.45
N CYS A 140 -14.69 -15.40 7.64
CA CYS A 140 -13.45 -15.26 8.43
C CYS A 140 -13.60 -14.13 9.45
N PRO A 141 -14.25 -14.35 10.62
CA PRO A 141 -14.59 -13.28 11.56
C PRO A 141 -13.37 -12.66 12.25
N ASP A 142 -12.19 -13.28 12.16
CA ASP A 142 -10.91 -12.77 12.62
C ASP A 142 -10.12 -11.99 11.53
N ILE A 143 -10.71 -11.84 10.33
CA ILE A 143 -10.29 -10.84 9.35
C ILE A 143 -11.25 -9.65 9.41
N ARG A 144 -10.69 -8.45 9.54
CA ARG A 144 -11.46 -7.20 9.58
C ARG A 144 -10.97 -6.27 8.48
N ILE A 145 -11.89 -5.62 7.82
CA ILE A 145 -11.58 -4.75 6.68
C ILE A 145 -12.07 -3.35 7.00
N PHE A 146 -11.14 -2.42 7.18
CA PHE A 146 -11.45 -1.00 7.26
C PHE A 146 -11.51 -0.42 5.86
N HIS A 147 -12.68 0.02 5.46
CA HIS A 147 -12.89 0.60 4.14
C HIS A 147 -12.87 2.13 4.21
N VAL A 148 -11.94 2.74 3.49
CA VAL A 148 -11.85 4.20 3.34
C VAL A 148 -12.70 4.61 2.13
N PRO A 149 -13.73 5.44 2.29
CA PRO A 149 -14.52 5.94 1.18
C PRO A 149 -13.68 6.81 0.25
N LYS A 150 -14.02 6.79 -1.04
CA LYS A 150 -13.36 7.62 -2.05
C LYS A 150 -13.70 9.09 -1.87
N ARG A 151 -12.80 9.84 -1.30
CA ARG A 151 -12.90 11.29 -1.15
C ARG A 151 -11.54 11.94 -1.40
N ALA A 152 -11.56 13.11 -1.99
CA ALA A 152 -10.40 13.94 -2.25
C ALA A 152 -10.53 15.28 -1.48
N SER A 153 -9.41 15.82 -1.03
CA SER A 153 -9.37 17.10 -0.32
C SER A 153 -8.11 17.90 -0.67
N HIS A 154 -8.26 19.21 -0.83
CA HIS A 154 -7.13 20.12 -0.99
C HIS A 154 -6.43 20.46 0.34
N SER A 155 -7.02 20.13 1.46
CA SER A 155 -6.44 20.31 2.80
C SER A 155 -6.33 18.98 3.55
N LEU A 156 -5.35 18.87 4.44
CA LEU A 156 -5.18 17.74 5.32
C LEU A 156 -6.45 17.52 6.16
N GLN A 157 -6.94 16.29 6.18
CA GLN A 157 -8.08 15.88 7.00
C GLN A 157 -7.59 15.11 8.22
N GLU A 158 -8.35 15.18 9.30
CA GLU A 158 -8.03 14.49 10.56
C GLU A 158 -8.81 13.17 10.72
N ASP A 159 -9.80 12.93 9.84
CA ASP A 159 -10.55 11.68 9.71
C ASP A 159 -10.80 11.36 8.24
N CYS A 160 -11.07 10.10 7.94
CA CYS A 160 -11.33 9.59 6.58
C CYS A 160 -12.74 9.04 6.40
N ASP A 161 -13.62 9.14 7.40
CA ASP A 161 -15.00 8.63 7.41
C ASP A 161 -15.13 7.13 7.05
N GLY A 162 -14.12 6.34 7.40
CA GLY A 162 -14.08 4.91 7.12
C GLY A 162 -14.92 4.07 8.10
N GLN A 163 -15.04 2.79 7.81
CA GLN A 163 -15.69 1.84 8.72
C GLN A 163 -15.03 0.47 8.69
N TRP A 164 -15.10 -0.22 9.83
CA TRP A 164 -14.68 -1.61 9.95
C TRP A 164 -15.84 -2.56 9.61
N ASP A 165 -15.52 -3.53 8.75
CA ASP A 165 -16.42 -4.65 8.42
C ASP A 165 -15.81 -5.96 8.94
N ILE A 166 -16.64 -6.85 9.49
CA ILE A 166 -16.28 -8.24 9.73
C ILE A 166 -16.29 -8.97 8.38
N CYS A 167 -15.26 -9.78 8.10
CA CYS A 167 -15.17 -10.48 6.84
C CYS A 167 -16.24 -11.59 6.76
N THR A 168 -17.24 -11.35 5.91
CA THR A 168 -18.29 -12.29 5.51
C THR A 168 -18.31 -12.42 3.98
N PRO A 169 -18.98 -13.43 3.41
CA PRO A 169 -19.18 -13.53 1.96
C PRO A 169 -19.73 -12.25 1.33
N GLU A 170 -20.69 -11.59 1.95
CA GLU A 170 -21.32 -10.36 1.46
C GLU A 170 -20.35 -9.17 1.47
N VAL A 171 -19.51 -9.08 2.51
CA VAL A 171 -18.47 -8.06 2.63
C VAL A 171 -17.38 -8.31 1.59
N MET A 172 -16.86 -9.54 1.49
CA MET A 172 -15.81 -9.92 0.56
C MET A 172 -16.21 -9.60 -0.90
N ARG A 173 -17.45 -9.83 -1.31
CA ARG A 173 -17.95 -9.49 -2.66
C ARG A 173 -17.71 -8.02 -3.05
N LYS A 174 -17.68 -7.12 -2.07
CA LYS A 174 -17.65 -5.65 -2.25
C LYS A 174 -16.33 -5.01 -1.83
N ARG A 175 -15.38 -5.78 -1.33
CA ARG A 175 -14.10 -5.28 -0.82
C ARG A 175 -12.93 -5.78 -1.66
N SER A 176 -11.76 -5.19 -1.48
CA SER A 176 -10.54 -5.53 -2.21
C SER A 176 -10.24 -7.02 -2.15
N ALA A 177 -10.24 -7.70 -3.30
CA ALA A 177 -9.88 -9.10 -3.39
C ALA A 177 -8.42 -9.35 -3.00
N ILE A 178 -7.49 -8.47 -3.41
CA ILE A 178 -6.06 -8.59 -3.05
C ILE A 178 -5.87 -8.43 -1.55
N ALA A 179 -6.47 -7.41 -0.93
CA ALA A 179 -6.39 -7.21 0.52
C ALA A 179 -6.96 -8.41 1.29
N TYR A 180 -8.08 -8.99 0.83
CA TYR A 180 -8.66 -10.20 1.42
C TYR A 180 -7.71 -11.41 1.31
N PHE A 181 -7.18 -11.73 0.11
CA PHE A 181 -6.29 -12.88 -0.05
C PHE A 181 -4.98 -12.72 0.69
N PHE A 182 -4.47 -11.50 0.76
CA PHE A 182 -3.32 -11.15 1.58
C PHE A 182 -3.60 -11.40 3.08
N ALA A 183 -4.70 -10.85 3.59
CA ALA A 183 -5.10 -11.01 4.99
C ALA A 183 -5.35 -12.48 5.34
N ARG A 184 -6.06 -13.22 4.49
CA ARG A 184 -6.36 -14.64 4.69
C ARG A 184 -5.07 -15.45 4.81
N HIS A 185 -4.11 -15.25 3.88
CA HIS A 185 -2.86 -16.00 3.90
C HIS A 185 -1.98 -15.65 5.11
N LEU A 186 -1.94 -14.38 5.53
CA LEU A 186 -1.27 -13.97 6.76
C LEU A 186 -1.91 -14.60 7.99
N ARG A 187 -3.23 -14.50 8.11
CA ARG A 187 -4.00 -15.07 9.21
C ARG A 187 -3.78 -16.57 9.33
N ASP A 188 -3.84 -17.30 8.21
CA ASP A 188 -3.66 -18.76 8.17
C ASP A 188 -2.21 -19.15 8.53
N SER A 189 -1.22 -18.33 8.20
CA SER A 189 0.19 -18.61 8.51
C SER A 189 0.60 -18.20 9.92
N LEU A 190 0.12 -17.06 10.40
CA LEU A 190 0.49 -16.52 11.72
C LEU A 190 -0.46 -16.97 12.84
N GLN A 191 -1.66 -17.45 12.50
CA GLN A 191 -2.72 -17.84 13.44
C GLN A 191 -3.11 -16.68 14.38
N VAL A 192 -3.20 -15.47 13.82
CA VAL A 192 -3.60 -14.25 14.53
C VAL A 192 -4.66 -13.48 13.74
N PRO A 193 -5.51 -12.68 14.40
CA PRO A 193 -6.42 -11.77 13.70
C PRO A 193 -5.67 -10.82 12.77
N VAL A 194 -6.28 -10.48 11.63
CA VAL A 194 -5.70 -9.55 10.65
C VAL A 194 -6.69 -8.45 10.29
N GLY A 195 -6.28 -7.21 10.49
CA GLY A 195 -6.96 -6.02 10.01
C GLY A 195 -6.30 -5.49 8.74
N VAL A 196 -7.08 -5.20 7.71
CA VAL A 196 -6.62 -4.51 6.51
C VAL A 196 -7.37 -3.20 6.32
N MET A 197 -6.62 -2.10 6.23
CA MET A 197 -7.16 -0.76 5.97
C MET A 197 -7.01 -0.47 4.47
N VAL A 198 -8.13 -0.40 3.75
CA VAL A 198 -8.14 -0.31 2.29
C VAL A 198 -8.45 1.11 1.85
N ALA A 199 -7.44 1.80 1.30
CA ALA A 199 -7.52 3.15 0.75
C ALA A 199 -7.04 3.11 -0.72
N ALA A 200 -7.95 2.88 -1.67
CA ALA A 200 -7.62 2.73 -3.07
C ALA A 200 -8.64 3.42 -3.98
N TRP A 201 -8.16 3.99 -5.11
CA TRP A 201 -9.02 4.65 -6.08
C TRP A 201 -8.49 4.43 -7.51
N GLY A 202 -9.30 3.80 -8.36
CA GLY A 202 -8.94 3.48 -9.74
C GLY A 202 -8.63 4.71 -10.60
N GLY A 203 -7.66 4.55 -11.51
CA GLY A 203 -7.29 5.60 -12.47
C GLY A 203 -6.40 6.73 -11.93
N THR A 204 -5.98 6.67 -10.67
CA THR A 204 -5.26 7.75 -10.02
C THR A 204 -3.73 7.62 -10.14
N PRO A 205 -3.00 8.72 -10.38
CA PRO A 205 -1.55 8.74 -10.42
C PRO A 205 -0.95 8.78 -9.02
N ALA A 206 0.32 8.37 -8.88
CA ALA A 206 1.02 8.36 -7.61
C ALA A 206 1.17 9.77 -7.00
N GLU A 207 1.17 10.81 -7.80
CA GLU A 207 1.21 12.21 -7.38
C GLU A 207 0.02 12.60 -6.50
N SER A 208 -1.17 12.05 -6.76
CA SER A 208 -2.37 12.32 -5.93
C SER A 208 -2.26 11.73 -4.52
N TRP A 209 -1.42 10.70 -4.34
CA TRP A 209 -1.12 10.00 -3.08
C TRP A 209 0.13 10.52 -2.39
N THR A 210 0.83 11.48 -3.00
CA THR A 210 2.05 12.12 -2.49
C THR A 210 1.72 13.50 -1.96
N PRO A 211 2.23 13.93 -0.78
CA PRO A 211 2.00 15.29 -0.28
C PRO A 211 2.23 16.36 -1.33
N THR A 212 1.33 17.35 -1.39
CA THR A 212 1.29 18.39 -2.43
C THR A 212 2.62 19.14 -2.57
N GLU A 213 3.24 19.50 -1.45
CA GLU A 213 4.51 20.22 -1.41
C GLU A 213 5.67 19.43 -2.02
N ILE A 214 5.67 18.10 -1.90
CA ILE A 214 6.68 17.24 -2.51
C ILE A 214 6.51 17.19 -4.02
N VAL A 215 5.28 17.05 -4.50
CA VAL A 215 5.00 17.03 -5.94
C VAL A 215 5.34 18.38 -6.57
N GLN A 216 4.95 19.48 -5.93
CA GLN A 216 5.17 20.84 -6.45
C GLN A 216 6.64 21.27 -6.40
N SER A 217 7.41 20.78 -5.43
CA SER A 217 8.84 21.11 -5.30
C SER A 217 9.72 20.49 -6.38
N ASN A 218 9.25 19.45 -7.09
CA ASN A 218 10.02 18.78 -8.13
C ASN A 218 9.39 18.97 -9.51
N PRO A 219 10.00 19.80 -10.39
CA PRO A 219 9.45 20.09 -11.73
C PRO A 219 9.38 18.88 -12.66
N ASN A 220 9.97 17.75 -12.28
CA ASN A 220 9.93 16.51 -13.04
C ASN A 220 8.68 15.66 -12.75
N PHE A 221 7.95 15.94 -11.67
CA PHE A 221 6.67 15.28 -11.36
C PHE A 221 5.54 15.94 -12.16
N ARG A 222 5.44 15.59 -13.44
CA ARG A 222 4.65 16.29 -14.46
C ARG A 222 3.29 15.63 -14.67
N LEU A 223 2.32 15.93 -13.80
CA LEU A 223 0.94 15.45 -13.92
C LEU A 223 0.31 15.74 -15.29
N TRP A 224 0.65 16.86 -15.92
CA TRP A 224 0.14 17.23 -17.23
C TRP A 224 0.57 16.28 -18.38
N GLN A 225 1.54 15.41 -18.17
CA GLN A 225 1.95 14.40 -19.15
C GLN A 225 0.99 13.21 -19.18
N ILE A 226 0.17 13.02 -18.15
CA ILE A 226 -0.79 11.93 -18.08
C ILE A 226 -1.93 12.22 -19.06
N LYS A 227 -2.02 11.40 -20.10
CA LYS A 227 -2.92 11.62 -21.26
C LYS A 227 -4.34 11.12 -21.03
N GLN A 228 -4.47 10.01 -20.30
CA GLN A 228 -5.77 9.38 -20.07
C GLN A 228 -6.33 9.84 -18.72
N THR A 229 -7.31 10.74 -18.76
CA THR A 229 -7.99 11.26 -17.58
C THR A 229 -9.50 11.18 -17.77
N TYR A 230 -10.22 11.12 -16.66
CA TYR A 230 -11.67 11.24 -16.63
C TYR A 230 -12.08 12.26 -15.57
N PRO A 231 -13.19 13.00 -15.74
CA PRO A 231 -13.60 14.07 -14.82
C PRO A 231 -13.80 13.62 -13.37
N TRP A 232 -14.09 12.32 -13.16
CA TRP A 232 -14.28 11.73 -11.83
C TRP A 232 -13.00 11.17 -11.20
N TRP A 233 -11.85 11.26 -11.88
CA TRP A 233 -10.56 10.87 -11.32
C TRP A 233 -9.88 12.07 -10.66
N PRO A 234 -9.54 11.97 -9.34
CA PRO A 234 -8.78 13.02 -8.67
C PRO A 234 -7.31 12.94 -9.11
N MET A 235 -6.93 13.82 -10.02
CA MET A 235 -5.60 13.84 -10.65
C MET A 235 -4.64 14.81 -9.98
N GLU A 236 -5.13 15.71 -9.11
CA GLU A 236 -4.31 16.75 -8.50
C GLU A 236 -3.35 16.18 -7.44
N ALA A 237 -2.21 16.89 -7.28
CA ALA A 237 -1.20 16.53 -6.30
C ALA A 237 -1.76 16.53 -4.87
N GLY A 238 -1.53 15.47 -4.12
CA GLY A 238 -1.82 15.37 -2.71
C GLY A 238 -3.29 15.19 -2.32
N VAL A 239 -4.25 15.31 -3.25
CA VAL A 239 -5.67 15.35 -2.86
C VAL A 239 -6.18 14.04 -2.25
N LEU A 240 -5.59 12.90 -2.60
CA LEU A 240 -5.91 11.60 -2.00
C LEU A 240 -5.06 11.36 -0.76
N TYR A 241 -3.81 11.80 -0.76
CA TYR A 241 -3.00 11.81 0.46
C TYR A 241 -3.73 12.56 1.58
N ASN A 242 -4.22 13.75 1.32
CA ASN A 242 -4.83 14.62 2.30
C ASN A 242 -6.06 14.00 2.99
N HIS A 243 -6.88 13.23 2.27
CA HIS A 243 -8.12 12.67 2.83
C HIS A 243 -8.04 11.18 3.13
N MET A 244 -7.39 10.40 2.26
CA MET A 244 -7.45 8.93 2.36
C MET A 244 -6.22 8.31 3.03
N ILE A 245 -5.10 9.04 3.16
CA ILE A 245 -3.85 8.52 3.72
C ILE A 245 -3.45 9.25 4.99
N HIS A 246 -3.36 10.58 4.98
CA HIS A 246 -2.90 11.37 6.12
C HIS A 246 -3.62 11.01 7.44
N PRO A 247 -4.96 10.86 7.49
CA PRO A 247 -5.66 10.49 8.72
C PRO A 247 -5.29 9.10 9.25
N LEU A 248 -4.82 8.18 8.36
CA LEU A 248 -4.47 6.82 8.73
C LEU A 248 -3.04 6.69 9.27
N LEU A 249 -2.12 7.59 8.89
CA LEU A 249 -0.70 7.44 9.20
C LEU A 249 -0.36 7.44 10.70
N PRO A 250 -1.08 8.17 11.57
CA PRO A 250 -0.89 8.07 13.01
C PRO A 250 -1.34 6.74 13.61
N PHE A 251 -2.23 5.97 12.93
CA PHE A 251 -2.67 4.65 13.38
C PHE A 251 -1.51 3.65 13.31
N THR A 252 -1.40 2.79 14.31
CA THR A 252 -0.30 1.82 14.36
C THR A 252 -0.62 0.60 13.49
N PHE A 253 0.13 0.42 12.41
CA PHE A 253 0.03 -0.72 11.50
C PHE A 253 1.40 -1.33 11.22
N ALA A 254 1.43 -2.58 10.80
CA ALA A 254 2.63 -3.38 10.57
C ALA A 254 3.41 -3.00 9.30
N GLY A 255 2.71 -2.53 8.27
CA GLY A 255 3.30 -2.16 6.98
C GLY A 255 2.24 -1.83 5.94
N THR A 256 2.69 -1.56 4.72
CA THR A 256 1.84 -1.19 3.59
C THR A 256 2.05 -2.14 2.42
N ILE A 257 0.96 -2.52 1.75
CA ILE A 257 0.98 -3.12 0.42
C ILE A 257 0.40 -2.14 -0.59
N TRP A 258 1.05 -2.04 -1.76
CA TRP A 258 0.75 -1.02 -2.78
C TRP A 258 0.62 -1.63 -4.17
N TYR A 259 -0.45 -1.30 -4.89
CA TYR A 259 -0.61 -1.70 -6.29
C TYR A 259 -1.09 -0.53 -7.14
N GLN A 260 -0.15 0.09 -7.84
CA GLN A 260 -0.39 1.26 -8.70
C GLN A 260 0.77 1.37 -9.70
N GLY A 261 0.58 2.09 -10.80
CA GLY A 261 1.60 2.41 -11.78
C GLY A 261 1.04 2.60 -13.19
N GLU A 262 -0.10 1.99 -13.49
CA GLU A 262 -0.70 1.99 -14.83
C GLU A 262 -1.00 3.40 -15.32
N THR A 263 -1.44 4.28 -14.45
CA THR A 263 -1.74 5.69 -14.81
C THR A 263 -0.47 6.49 -15.06
N ASN A 264 0.63 6.17 -14.40
CA ASN A 264 1.92 6.86 -14.56
C ASN A 264 2.74 6.42 -15.79
N ARG A 265 2.24 5.49 -16.63
CA ARG A 265 2.94 5.04 -17.84
C ARG A 265 3.27 6.17 -18.83
N ASP A 266 2.52 7.27 -18.79
CA ASP A 266 2.75 8.44 -19.63
C ASP A 266 3.87 9.36 -19.07
N ASN A 267 4.29 9.16 -17.81
CA ASN A 267 5.41 9.86 -17.14
C ASN A 267 6.30 8.88 -16.36
N PRO A 268 6.90 7.85 -16.99
CA PRO A 268 7.56 6.77 -16.28
C PRO A 268 8.94 7.12 -15.72
N HIS A 269 9.66 8.09 -16.33
CA HIS A 269 11.08 8.34 -16.04
C HIS A 269 11.36 8.78 -14.61
N TYR A 270 10.42 9.45 -13.97
CA TYR A 270 10.55 9.96 -12.60
C TYR A 270 9.70 9.20 -11.59
N TYR A 271 8.99 8.16 -12.03
CA TYR A 271 8.10 7.38 -11.17
C TYR A 271 8.84 6.76 -9.98
N GLY A 272 10.04 6.22 -10.17
CA GLY A 272 10.84 5.65 -9.08
C GLY A 272 11.17 6.68 -7.99
N ILE A 273 11.58 7.89 -8.39
CA ILE A 273 11.89 9.00 -7.48
C ILE A 273 10.63 9.48 -6.76
N LEU A 274 9.51 9.59 -7.47
CA LEU A 274 8.21 9.96 -6.91
C LEU A 274 7.77 8.95 -5.84
N MET A 275 7.82 7.66 -6.15
CA MET A 275 7.47 6.60 -5.22
C MET A 275 8.36 6.59 -3.98
N LYS A 276 9.68 6.74 -4.14
CA LYS A 276 10.60 6.90 -3.01
C LYS A 276 10.20 8.08 -2.13
N SER A 277 9.96 9.25 -2.73
CA SER A 277 9.57 10.46 -2.00
C SER A 277 8.23 10.30 -1.26
N MET A 278 7.26 9.62 -1.88
CA MET A 278 5.97 9.29 -1.27
C MET A 278 6.14 8.38 -0.05
N ILE A 279 6.89 7.29 -0.20
CA ILE A 279 7.13 6.33 0.89
C ILE A 279 7.83 7.00 2.07
N GLU A 280 8.86 7.81 1.80
CA GLU A 280 9.59 8.55 2.83
C GLU A 280 8.71 9.59 3.54
N ALA A 281 7.81 10.25 2.79
CA ALA A 281 6.85 11.19 3.37
C ALA A 281 5.84 10.50 4.28
N TRP A 282 5.26 9.38 3.85
CA TRP A 282 4.33 8.62 4.68
C TRP A 282 5.00 8.11 5.97
N ARG A 283 6.25 7.62 5.87
CA ARG A 283 7.02 7.17 7.04
C ARG A 283 7.36 8.32 7.98
N ARG A 284 7.73 9.48 7.46
CA ARG A 284 8.02 10.68 8.25
C ARG A 284 6.78 11.15 9.01
N GLU A 285 5.62 11.22 8.34
CA GLU A 285 4.34 11.58 8.97
C GLU A 285 3.92 10.57 10.04
N ALA A 286 4.07 9.28 9.77
CA ALA A 286 3.79 8.22 10.73
C ALA A 286 4.79 8.17 11.91
N GLY A 287 5.92 8.87 11.82
CA GLY A 287 6.98 8.87 12.83
C GLY A 287 7.71 7.52 12.97
N ARG A 288 7.62 6.63 11.96
CA ARG A 288 8.23 5.30 11.98
C ARG A 288 8.55 4.77 10.60
N CYS A 289 9.63 3.98 10.49
CA CYS A 289 9.92 3.20 9.30
C CYS A 289 9.07 1.91 9.33
N PHE A 290 8.21 1.72 8.35
CA PHE A 290 7.41 0.51 8.17
C PHE A 290 7.70 -0.11 6.80
N PRO A 291 7.58 -1.45 6.65
CA PRO A 291 7.72 -2.13 5.37
C PRO A 291 6.70 -1.63 4.33
N PHE A 292 7.17 -1.50 3.09
CA PHE A 292 6.34 -1.08 1.95
C PHE A 292 6.55 -2.04 0.78
N TYR A 293 5.59 -2.90 0.51
CA TYR A 293 5.68 -3.91 -0.53
C TYR A 293 4.78 -3.58 -1.71
N GLN A 294 5.35 -3.66 -2.93
CA GLN A 294 4.69 -3.25 -4.16
C GLN A 294 4.32 -4.45 -5.01
N VAL A 295 3.24 -4.31 -5.80
CA VAL A 295 2.94 -5.20 -6.92
C VAL A 295 3.40 -4.52 -8.20
N GLN A 296 4.20 -5.23 -9.01
CA GLN A 296 4.59 -4.77 -10.35
C GLN A 296 3.36 -4.74 -11.25
N ILE A 297 3.20 -3.67 -12.06
CA ILE A 297 2.07 -3.60 -12.99
C ILE A 297 2.08 -4.78 -13.97
N ALA A 298 0.87 -5.29 -14.25
CA ALA A 298 0.66 -6.43 -15.13
C ALA A 298 1.00 -6.12 -16.61
N PRO A 299 1.41 -7.10 -17.41
CA PRO A 299 1.39 -7.01 -18.87
C PRO A 299 -0.01 -6.67 -19.37
N PHE A 300 -0.10 -5.65 -20.24
CA PHE A 300 -1.34 -5.22 -20.87
C PHE A 300 -1.05 -4.52 -22.20
N LEU A 301 -1.87 -4.77 -23.21
CA LEU A 301 -1.70 -4.23 -24.56
C LEU A 301 -2.17 -2.77 -24.64
N TYR A 302 -1.32 -1.83 -24.19
CA TYR A 302 -1.63 -0.40 -24.22
C TYR A 302 -1.68 0.20 -25.63
N LYS A 303 -1.13 -0.50 -26.65
CA LYS A 303 -0.99 0.00 -28.01
C LYS A 303 -0.15 1.29 -28.09
N SER A 304 0.68 1.53 -27.08
CA SER A 304 1.62 2.65 -27.05
C SER A 304 2.91 2.31 -27.75
N LYS A 305 3.60 3.33 -28.29
CA LYS A 305 4.89 3.16 -28.98
C LYS A 305 6.11 3.47 -28.10
N ASP A 306 5.92 3.82 -26.84
CA ASP A 306 6.92 4.48 -26.00
C ASP A 306 7.47 3.64 -24.83
N ASN A 307 7.20 2.35 -24.76
CA ASN A 307 7.65 1.45 -23.69
C ASN A 307 7.33 1.96 -22.25
N GLY A 308 6.40 2.88 -22.09
CA GLY A 308 6.06 3.46 -20.79
C GLY A 308 5.77 2.42 -19.70
N PRO A 309 4.96 1.38 -19.96
CA PRO A 309 4.71 0.31 -18.99
C PRO A 309 5.97 -0.47 -18.59
N ALA A 310 6.88 -0.73 -19.53
CA ALA A 310 8.15 -1.40 -19.22
C ALA A 310 9.03 -0.51 -18.32
N LEU A 311 9.06 0.79 -18.57
CA LEU A 311 9.76 1.77 -17.74
C LEU A 311 9.16 1.90 -16.34
N ILE A 312 7.83 1.81 -16.20
CA ILE A 312 7.19 1.74 -14.87
C ILE A 312 7.64 0.49 -14.11
N ARG A 313 7.65 -0.69 -14.76
CA ARG A 313 8.12 -1.94 -14.13
C ARG A 313 9.59 -1.84 -13.70
N GLU A 314 10.44 -1.24 -14.51
CA GLU A 314 11.84 -0.93 -14.16
C GLU A 314 11.93 0.03 -12.97
N ALA A 315 11.12 1.08 -12.96
CA ALA A 315 11.07 2.05 -11.86
C ALA A 315 10.55 1.43 -10.55
N GLN A 316 9.58 0.50 -10.60
CA GLN A 316 9.11 -0.25 -9.43
C GLN A 316 10.22 -1.13 -8.84
N GLU A 317 11.05 -1.77 -9.67
CA GLU A 317 12.25 -2.48 -9.22
C GLU A 317 13.29 -1.51 -8.64
N TRP A 318 13.52 -0.36 -9.30
CA TRP A 318 14.45 0.65 -8.83
C TRP A 318 14.14 1.10 -7.39
N VAL A 319 12.86 1.27 -7.04
CA VAL A 319 12.43 1.61 -5.67
C VAL A 319 12.95 0.60 -4.64
N THR A 320 12.93 -0.69 -4.94
CA THR A 320 13.39 -1.72 -4.00
C THR A 320 14.90 -1.68 -3.73
N ARG A 321 15.67 -1.09 -4.63
CA ARG A 321 17.12 -0.94 -4.49
C ARG A 321 17.52 0.37 -3.81
N HIS A 322 16.63 1.36 -3.77
CA HIS A 322 16.93 2.73 -3.32
C HIS A 322 16.08 3.20 -2.14
N THR A 323 15.26 2.30 -1.58
CA THR A 323 14.40 2.58 -0.43
C THR A 323 14.42 1.37 0.49
N GLU A 324 14.81 1.57 1.74
CA GLU A 324 14.88 0.51 2.75
C GLU A 324 13.49 -0.08 3.05
N GLU A 325 13.47 -1.30 3.58
CA GLU A 325 12.24 -2.01 3.97
C GLU A 325 11.18 -2.02 2.85
N THR A 326 11.62 -2.23 1.60
CA THR A 326 10.73 -2.37 0.44
C THR A 326 10.89 -3.72 -0.23
N GLY A 327 9.90 -4.10 -1.05
CA GLY A 327 9.92 -5.30 -1.85
C GLY A 327 8.94 -5.22 -3.01
N LEU A 328 9.10 -6.12 -3.97
CA LEU A 328 8.31 -6.14 -5.20
C LEU A 328 7.85 -7.54 -5.53
N VAL A 329 6.55 -7.69 -5.80
CA VAL A 329 5.93 -8.91 -6.30
C VAL A 329 5.70 -8.80 -7.79
N VAL A 330 6.28 -9.70 -8.57
CA VAL A 330 6.05 -9.81 -10.01
C VAL A 330 4.88 -10.75 -10.28
N ILE A 331 3.98 -10.34 -11.17
CA ILE A 331 2.71 -11.01 -11.42
C ILE A 331 2.42 -11.26 -12.90
N SER A 332 3.46 -11.23 -13.75
CA SER A 332 3.29 -11.38 -15.20
C SER A 332 2.62 -12.70 -15.62
N ASP A 333 2.74 -13.75 -14.82
CA ASP A 333 2.09 -15.05 -14.99
C ASP A 333 0.67 -15.15 -14.41
N CYS A 334 0.17 -14.08 -13.77
CA CYS A 334 -1.21 -14.00 -13.27
C CYS A 334 -2.16 -13.35 -14.29
N VAL A 335 -1.70 -13.10 -15.52
CA VAL A 335 -2.47 -12.46 -16.60
C VAL A 335 -2.98 -13.53 -17.54
N GLU A 336 -4.29 -13.66 -17.63
CA GLU A 336 -4.96 -14.61 -18.53
C GLU A 336 -5.22 -13.99 -19.91
N ASP A 337 -5.50 -12.67 -19.94
CA ASP A 337 -5.80 -11.91 -21.14
C ASP A 337 -5.11 -10.55 -21.11
N ILE A 338 -4.15 -10.34 -21.99
CA ILE A 338 -3.40 -9.08 -22.13
C ILE A 338 -4.23 -7.91 -22.67
N SER A 339 -5.46 -8.15 -23.13
CA SER A 339 -6.39 -7.08 -23.51
C SER A 339 -7.14 -6.50 -22.30
N THR A 340 -6.99 -7.10 -21.11
CA THR A 340 -7.61 -6.67 -19.87
C THR A 340 -6.55 -6.10 -18.91
N ILE A 341 -6.67 -4.81 -18.59
CA ILE A 341 -5.76 -4.12 -17.65
C ILE A 341 -5.92 -4.59 -16.19
N HIS A 342 -7.01 -5.30 -15.91
CA HIS A 342 -7.37 -5.82 -14.59
C HIS A 342 -7.37 -7.36 -14.61
N PRO A 343 -6.21 -8.02 -14.43
CA PRO A 343 -6.20 -9.47 -14.29
C PRO A 343 -7.12 -9.92 -13.17
N ILE A 344 -8.02 -10.86 -13.45
CA ILE A 344 -9.00 -11.34 -12.48
C ILE A 344 -8.44 -12.38 -11.50
N ASN A 345 -7.28 -12.94 -11.79
CA ASN A 345 -6.59 -13.89 -10.92
C ASN A 345 -5.86 -13.16 -9.76
N LYS A 346 -6.61 -12.72 -8.75
CA LYS A 346 -6.11 -11.92 -7.62
C LYS A 346 -5.52 -12.76 -6.49
N ARG A 347 -5.89 -14.03 -6.35
CA ARG A 347 -5.44 -14.91 -5.27
C ARG A 347 -3.91 -15.08 -5.24
N PRO A 348 -3.22 -15.42 -6.36
CA PRO A 348 -1.75 -15.52 -6.35
C PRO A 348 -1.07 -14.20 -6.01
N VAL A 349 -1.67 -13.05 -6.36
CA VAL A 349 -1.11 -11.73 -6.06
C VAL A 349 -1.12 -11.47 -4.55
N GLY A 350 -2.27 -11.66 -3.90
CA GLY A 350 -2.39 -11.54 -2.44
C GLY A 350 -1.50 -12.53 -1.70
N LYS A 351 -1.45 -13.80 -2.18
CA LYS A 351 -0.58 -14.82 -1.60
C LYS A 351 0.90 -14.44 -1.69
N ARG A 352 1.40 -14.00 -2.85
CA ARG A 352 2.81 -13.61 -3.03
C ARG A 352 3.19 -12.41 -2.17
N LEU A 353 2.30 -11.44 -2.00
CA LEU A 353 2.51 -10.34 -1.05
C LEU A 353 2.65 -10.86 0.37
N ALA A 354 1.78 -11.78 0.78
CA ALA A 354 1.83 -12.37 2.12
C ALA A 354 3.08 -13.25 2.31
N ASP A 355 3.46 -14.07 1.33
CA ASP A 355 4.71 -14.87 1.38
C ASP A 355 5.93 -13.97 1.57
N LEU A 356 6.00 -12.86 0.82
CA LEU A 356 7.09 -11.88 0.92
C LEU A 356 7.14 -11.25 2.31
N VAL A 357 5.98 -10.90 2.87
CA VAL A 357 5.83 -10.36 4.22
C VAL A 357 6.23 -11.39 5.29
N LEU A 358 5.76 -12.63 5.16
CA LEU A 358 6.07 -13.72 6.09
C LEU A 358 7.57 -14.04 6.10
N ALA A 359 8.23 -13.96 4.95
CA ALA A 359 9.67 -14.19 4.85
C ALA A 359 10.48 -12.99 5.35
N LYS A 360 10.16 -11.75 4.93
CA LYS A 360 11.01 -10.58 5.20
C LYS A 360 10.74 -9.93 6.56
N LYS A 361 9.47 -9.74 6.93
CA LYS A 361 9.09 -9.07 8.17
C LYS A 361 8.96 -10.04 9.34
N TYR A 362 8.17 -11.10 9.17
CA TYR A 362 7.91 -12.03 10.28
C TYR A 362 8.96 -13.13 10.41
N LYS A 363 9.73 -13.40 9.35
CA LYS A 363 10.80 -14.42 9.32
C LYS A 363 10.31 -15.82 9.70
N VAL A 364 9.07 -16.13 9.36
CA VAL A 364 8.44 -17.43 9.63
C VAL A 364 8.47 -18.36 8.41
N LEU A 365 8.72 -17.85 7.21
CA LEU A 365 8.96 -18.64 6.01
C LEU A 365 10.44 -18.68 5.68
N ASN A 366 10.96 -19.89 5.52
CA ASN A 366 12.32 -20.14 5.05
C ASN A 366 12.32 -20.36 3.53
N GLY A 367 13.45 -20.06 2.89
CA GLY A 367 13.62 -20.26 1.46
C GLY A 367 13.42 -18.97 0.64
N ILE A 368 13.11 -19.15 -0.65
CA ILE A 368 13.00 -18.07 -1.63
C ILE A 368 11.51 -17.77 -1.86
N HIS A 369 11.09 -16.56 -1.49
CA HIS A 369 9.71 -16.08 -1.61
C HIS A 369 9.61 -14.78 -2.41
N GLU A 370 10.52 -14.61 -3.37
CA GLU A 370 10.57 -13.44 -4.23
C GLU A 370 10.98 -13.78 -5.66
N SER A 371 10.63 -12.92 -6.58
CA SER A 371 10.98 -13.03 -7.99
C SER A 371 12.48 -12.84 -8.23
N PRO A 372 13.07 -13.50 -9.23
CA PRO A 372 14.42 -13.21 -9.68
C PRO A 372 14.53 -11.83 -10.33
N PHE A 373 15.52 -11.06 -9.91
CA PHE A 373 15.90 -9.78 -10.51
C PHE A 373 17.31 -9.86 -11.10
N LEU A 374 17.55 -9.16 -12.20
CA LEU A 374 18.88 -9.09 -12.82
C LEU A 374 19.88 -8.44 -11.85
N LYS A 375 20.95 -9.16 -11.50
CA LYS A 375 22.04 -8.68 -10.65
C LYS A 375 23.22 -8.15 -11.45
N GLN A 376 23.60 -8.87 -12.50
CA GLN A 376 24.79 -8.56 -13.27
C GLN A 376 24.66 -9.04 -14.71
N CYS A 377 25.22 -8.26 -15.64
CA CYS A 377 25.45 -8.63 -17.03
C CYS A 377 26.95 -8.54 -17.30
N LYS A 378 27.56 -9.62 -17.78
CA LYS A 378 28.96 -9.65 -18.27
C LYS A 378 28.98 -9.99 -19.75
N ILE A 379 29.95 -9.45 -20.45
CA ILE A 379 30.25 -9.82 -21.83
C ILE A 379 31.35 -10.89 -21.78
N GLU A 380 31.08 -12.05 -22.33
CA GLU A 380 32.05 -13.13 -22.49
C GLU A 380 32.03 -13.58 -23.98
N ASP A 381 33.13 -13.28 -24.65
CA ASP A 381 33.26 -13.48 -26.11
C ASP A 381 32.10 -12.83 -26.89
N ASN A 382 31.29 -13.67 -27.57
CA ASN A 382 30.13 -13.24 -28.34
C ASN A 382 28.78 -13.45 -27.61
N LYS A 383 28.78 -13.51 -26.26
CA LYS A 383 27.60 -13.77 -25.43
C LYS A 383 27.51 -12.79 -24.30
N LEU A 384 26.29 -12.58 -23.81
CA LEU A 384 26.03 -11.95 -22.52
C LEU A 384 25.75 -13.02 -21.48
N VAL A 385 26.42 -12.95 -20.34
CA VAL A 385 26.20 -13.80 -19.18
C VAL A 385 25.41 -13.02 -18.14
N LEU A 386 24.18 -13.43 -17.91
CA LEU A 386 23.27 -12.75 -16.99
C LEU A 386 23.12 -13.57 -15.70
N THR A 387 23.31 -12.89 -14.55
CA THR A 387 23.09 -13.48 -13.22
C THR A 387 21.94 -12.81 -12.52
N PHE A 388 21.21 -13.59 -11.71
CA PHE A 388 19.98 -13.15 -11.05
C PHE A 388 20.04 -13.36 -9.54
N SER A 389 19.23 -12.59 -8.81
CA SER A 389 18.88 -12.91 -7.41
C SER A 389 17.89 -14.07 -7.37
N SER A 390 17.73 -14.65 -6.18
CA SER A 390 16.62 -15.59 -5.90
C SER A 390 16.52 -16.79 -6.82
N VAL A 391 17.69 -17.30 -7.29
CA VAL A 391 17.82 -18.46 -8.18
C VAL A 391 18.77 -19.53 -7.63
N GLN A 392 18.99 -19.55 -6.32
CA GLN A 392 19.94 -20.50 -5.69
C GLN A 392 19.55 -21.96 -5.94
N ASN A 393 18.25 -22.25 -5.96
CA ASN A 393 17.71 -23.58 -6.24
C ASN A 393 17.54 -23.87 -7.74
N GLY A 394 17.66 -22.86 -8.60
CA GLY A 394 17.62 -22.97 -10.05
C GLY A 394 16.73 -21.95 -10.73
N ILE A 395 17.01 -21.74 -12.01
CA ILE A 395 16.17 -21.00 -12.95
C ILE A 395 15.65 -21.97 -14.01
N ILE A 396 14.40 -21.87 -14.37
CA ILE A 396 13.72 -22.77 -15.31
C ILE A 396 12.96 -21.97 -16.36
N CYS A 397 12.85 -22.57 -17.56
CA CYS A 397 11.92 -22.14 -18.60
C CYS A 397 10.73 -23.12 -18.61
N ARG A 398 9.50 -22.59 -18.55
CA ARG A 398 8.28 -23.43 -18.59
C ARG A 398 7.91 -23.94 -19.98
N ASP A 399 8.53 -23.40 -21.02
CA ASP A 399 8.34 -23.80 -22.41
C ASP A 399 9.64 -24.37 -23.02
N LYS A 400 9.58 -24.83 -24.28
CA LYS A 400 10.77 -25.30 -25.01
C LYS A 400 11.77 -24.18 -25.29
N GLU A 401 11.30 -22.94 -25.47
CA GLU A 401 12.14 -21.79 -25.79
C GLU A 401 11.78 -20.61 -24.86
N ILE A 402 12.79 -19.82 -24.50
CA ILE A 402 12.62 -18.61 -23.73
C ILE A 402 12.00 -17.53 -24.63
N LYS A 403 10.88 -16.95 -24.17
CA LYS A 403 10.15 -15.87 -24.84
C LYS A 403 10.64 -14.51 -24.35
N GLY A 404 10.52 -13.50 -25.21
CA GLY A 404 10.75 -12.10 -24.85
C GLY A 404 12.20 -11.70 -24.58
N MET A 405 13.19 -12.56 -24.94
CA MET A 405 14.62 -12.22 -24.82
C MET A 405 15.14 -11.67 -26.14
N GLU A 406 15.73 -10.49 -26.07
CA GLU A 406 16.36 -9.80 -27.20
C GLU A 406 17.78 -9.34 -26.84
N ILE A 407 18.64 -9.20 -27.84
CA ILE A 407 20.04 -8.82 -27.73
C ILE A 407 20.40 -7.78 -28.78
N ALA A 408 21.28 -6.83 -28.45
CA ALA A 408 21.77 -5.80 -29.37
C ALA A 408 23.29 -5.72 -29.35
N GLY A 409 23.82 -5.32 -30.50
CA GLY A 409 25.20 -4.89 -30.68
C GLY A 409 25.38 -3.39 -30.42
N PRO A 410 26.57 -2.83 -30.79
CA PRO A 410 26.87 -1.40 -30.62
C PRO A 410 25.91 -0.46 -31.40
N ASP A 411 25.24 -0.97 -32.42
CA ASP A 411 24.21 -0.28 -33.21
C ASP A 411 22.91 -0.01 -32.45
N GLY A 412 22.73 -0.65 -31.28
CA GLY A 412 21.51 -0.51 -30.46
C GLY A 412 20.29 -1.21 -31.03
N VAL A 413 20.43 -1.98 -32.13
CA VAL A 413 19.31 -2.70 -32.76
C VAL A 413 19.07 -4.03 -32.07
N PHE A 414 17.93 -4.15 -31.40
CA PHE A 414 17.55 -5.39 -30.72
C PHE A 414 16.99 -6.43 -31.69
N VAL A 415 17.50 -7.66 -31.58
CA VAL A 415 17.02 -8.83 -32.29
C VAL A 415 16.74 -9.96 -31.33
N ARG A 416 15.86 -10.89 -31.70
CA ARG A 416 15.58 -12.08 -30.89
C ARG A 416 16.87 -12.84 -30.58
N ALA A 417 17.06 -13.16 -29.32
CA ALA A 417 18.21 -13.89 -28.80
C ALA A 417 17.91 -15.39 -28.64
N LYS A 418 18.97 -16.19 -28.72
CA LYS A 418 19.02 -17.55 -28.19
C LYS A 418 19.50 -17.48 -26.75
N VAL A 419 18.97 -18.35 -25.91
CA VAL A 419 19.32 -18.38 -24.47
C VAL A 419 19.56 -19.81 -24.04
N VAL A 420 20.66 -20.03 -23.30
CA VAL A 420 20.98 -21.29 -22.64
C VAL A 420 21.10 -21.05 -21.15
N ILE A 421 20.46 -21.86 -20.34
CA ILE A 421 20.63 -21.87 -18.90
C ILE A 421 21.81 -22.78 -18.58
N ASN A 422 22.87 -22.25 -17.95
CA ASN A 422 24.04 -23.04 -17.60
C ASN A 422 23.90 -23.68 -16.19
N SER A 423 24.86 -24.52 -15.82
CA SER A 423 24.89 -25.22 -14.51
C SER A 423 25.02 -24.30 -13.30
N LYS A 424 25.36 -23.02 -13.49
CA LYS A 424 25.43 -21.99 -12.43
C LYS A 424 24.16 -21.17 -12.32
N ASN A 425 23.05 -21.58 -12.93
CA ASN A 425 21.78 -20.85 -12.99
C ASN A 425 21.92 -19.45 -13.63
N GLN A 426 22.84 -19.29 -14.60
CA GLN A 426 23.02 -18.06 -15.38
C GLN A 426 22.41 -18.24 -16.76
N LEU A 427 21.97 -17.14 -17.37
CA LEU A 427 21.53 -17.13 -18.77
C LEU A 427 22.70 -16.72 -19.67
N LEU A 428 23.02 -17.58 -20.63
CA LEU A 428 23.93 -17.28 -21.73
C LEU A 428 23.09 -16.81 -22.92
N VAL A 429 23.16 -15.50 -23.23
CA VAL A 429 22.34 -14.84 -24.23
C VAL A 429 23.19 -14.50 -25.46
N PHE A 430 22.80 -14.92 -26.64
CA PHE A 430 23.54 -14.71 -27.87
C PHE A 430 22.64 -14.72 -29.10
N SER A 431 23.15 -14.20 -30.22
CA SER A 431 22.48 -14.29 -31.51
C SER A 431 23.52 -14.39 -32.64
N PRO A 432 23.34 -15.24 -33.67
CA PRO A 432 24.22 -15.24 -34.84
C PRO A 432 24.27 -13.90 -35.58
N LYS A 433 23.21 -13.07 -35.41
CA LYS A 433 23.11 -11.75 -36.04
C LYS A 433 23.89 -10.67 -35.28
N VAL A 434 24.33 -10.93 -34.02
CA VAL A 434 25.03 -9.98 -33.17
C VAL A 434 26.38 -10.56 -32.77
N LYS A 435 27.42 -10.17 -33.45
CA LYS A 435 28.79 -10.68 -33.21
C LYS A 435 29.43 -10.08 -31.95
N ILE A 436 29.11 -8.82 -31.64
CA ILE A 436 29.62 -8.09 -30.47
C ILE A 436 28.40 -7.65 -29.65
N PRO A 437 27.94 -8.47 -28.70
CA PRO A 437 26.77 -8.12 -27.90
C PRO A 437 27.15 -7.08 -26.83
N VAL A 438 26.29 -6.07 -26.66
CA VAL A 438 26.49 -5.02 -25.65
C VAL A 438 25.29 -4.84 -24.71
N ALA A 439 24.09 -5.31 -25.13
CA ALA A 439 22.89 -5.18 -24.34
C ALA A 439 21.91 -6.32 -24.58
N ALA A 440 21.11 -6.64 -23.55
CA ALA A 440 19.95 -7.52 -23.65
C ALA A 440 18.74 -6.89 -22.96
N LYS A 441 17.54 -7.33 -23.37
CA LYS A 441 16.30 -7.02 -22.67
C LYS A 441 15.41 -8.27 -22.63
N TYR A 442 14.60 -8.37 -21.57
CA TYR A 442 13.67 -9.49 -21.37
C TYR A 442 12.29 -8.94 -21.05
N CYS A 443 11.28 -9.25 -21.87
CA CYS A 443 9.89 -8.79 -21.72
C CYS A 443 9.80 -7.27 -21.45
N PHE A 444 10.70 -6.49 -22.08
CA PHE A 444 10.78 -5.04 -21.87
C PHE A 444 9.91 -4.32 -22.91
N ASP A 445 8.63 -4.58 -22.84
CA ASP A 445 7.56 -4.02 -23.68
C ASP A 445 6.23 -3.97 -22.89
N ASP A 446 5.13 -3.65 -23.55
CA ASP A 446 3.83 -3.47 -22.88
C ASP A 446 3.24 -4.78 -22.36
N ALA A 447 3.28 -5.87 -23.17
CA ALA A 447 2.36 -6.98 -23.04
C ALA A 447 3.00 -8.39 -23.03
N THR A 448 4.30 -8.51 -23.29
CA THR A 448 4.94 -9.83 -23.36
C THR A 448 4.94 -10.50 -21.98
N ILE A 449 4.31 -11.68 -21.93
CA ILE A 449 4.35 -12.57 -20.78
C ILE A 449 5.57 -13.48 -20.91
N GLY A 450 6.50 -13.36 -19.95
CA GLY A 450 7.69 -14.17 -19.89
C GLY A 450 7.42 -15.59 -19.36
N ASN A 451 8.35 -16.51 -19.63
CA ASN A 451 8.25 -17.92 -19.24
C ASN A 451 9.48 -18.42 -18.45
N LEU A 452 10.32 -17.49 -17.98
CA LEU A 452 11.40 -17.77 -17.05
C LEU A 452 10.92 -17.64 -15.60
N PHE A 453 11.29 -18.62 -14.77
CA PHE A 453 10.91 -18.70 -13.36
C PHE A 453 12.10 -19.20 -12.53
N ASN A 454 12.10 -18.91 -11.23
CA ASN A 454 12.88 -19.74 -10.33
C ASN A 454 12.15 -21.08 -10.06
N LYS A 455 12.83 -22.01 -9.42
CA LYS A 455 12.22 -23.33 -9.10
C LYS A 455 11.07 -23.22 -8.10
N GLU A 456 11.00 -22.15 -7.33
CA GLU A 456 9.91 -21.86 -6.40
C GLU A 456 8.64 -21.35 -7.11
N GLY A 457 8.72 -21.06 -8.41
CA GLY A 457 7.59 -20.68 -9.23
C GLY A 457 7.34 -19.17 -9.31
N TYR A 458 8.30 -18.34 -8.92
CA TYR A 458 8.23 -16.89 -9.11
C TYR A 458 8.79 -16.50 -10.47
N PRO A 459 8.07 -15.68 -11.26
CA PRO A 459 8.53 -15.26 -12.58
C PRO A 459 9.72 -14.32 -12.48
N VAL A 460 10.65 -14.41 -13.45
CA VAL A 460 11.74 -13.45 -13.61
C VAL A 460 11.16 -12.09 -13.97
N ALA A 461 11.59 -11.05 -13.26
CA ALA A 461 11.16 -9.68 -13.54
C ALA A 461 11.65 -9.23 -14.95
N PRO A 462 10.84 -8.47 -15.71
CA PRO A 462 11.29 -7.83 -16.94
C PRO A 462 12.48 -6.90 -16.68
N PHE A 463 13.43 -6.85 -17.60
CA PHE A 463 14.63 -6.04 -17.46
C PHE A 463 15.23 -5.59 -18.79
N ARG A 464 16.13 -4.59 -18.72
CA ARG A 464 17.14 -4.28 -19.73
C ARG A 464 18.50 -4.09 -19.05
N THR A 465 19.58 -4.41 -19.77
CA THR A 465 20.96 -4.35 -19.21
C THR A 465 21.63 -3.01 -19.41
N LYS A 466 21.22 -2.24 -20.41
CA LYS A 466 21.79 -0.95 -20.79
C LYS A 466 20.73 -0.03 -21.37
N ILE A 467 20.88 1.26 -21.10
CA ILE A 467 20.10 2.33 -21.72
C ILE A 467 20.93 2.88 -22.88
N PHE A 468 20.35 2.99 -24.07
CA PHE A 468 20.93 3.65 -25.23
C PHE A 468 20.34 5.04 -25.40
#